data_d3f6154bcf54c2ed6a9bd5e41a8d9fda
#
_entry.id   d3f6154bcf54c2ed6a9bd5e41a8d9fda
#
_cell.length_a   1.000
_cell.length_b   1.000
_cell.length_c   1.000
_cell.angle_alpha   90.00
_cell.angle_beta   90.00
_cell.angle_gamma   90.00
#
_symmetry.space_group_name_H-M   'P 1'
#
loop_
_entity.id
_entity.type
_entity.pdbx_description
1 polymer ?
#
loop_
_entity_poly.entity_id
_entity_poly.type
_entity_poly.pdbx_seq_one_letter_code
_entity_poly.pdbx_strand_id
1 'polypeptide(L)'
;DEEVKEEINVTNDSLKGETKGKWSDLLKPGILLAVITGSAIAILGQFMGVNAVLYYGPKIFADAGFDNPMFSTVLVGVVNCVTTILAVFIIDRVGRKQLIYWGVSGMIICLVAIGIYFAWGAQIGLGNGFMLTFFLAYVFCCAISISAIVFVLLSEMYPNSVRGRAMSIAGFALWIGTYLIGQLTPVLLGWSQAGTFFIFAFMCVPYMLIMWKVVPETTGKTLEEIEAYWTNRKK
;
A
#
# COMPACT_ATOMS: atom_id res chain seq x y z
N ASP A 1 13.90 33.11 -19.16
CA ASP A 1 14.23 33.78 -17.91
C ASP A 1 13.08 34.61 -17.31
N GLU A 2 12.17 35.18 -18.11
CA GLU A 2 10.99 35.90 -17.59
C GLU A 2 9.90 34.94 -17.13
N GLU A 3 9.60 33.89 -17.89
CA GLU A 3 8.65 32.83 -17.49
C GLU A 3 9.03 32.17 -16.17
N VAL A 4 10.31 31.89 -15.95
CA VAL A 4 10.81 31.32 -14.70
C VAL A 4 10.64 32.29 -13.52
N LYS A 5 10.82 33.59 -13.75
CA LYS A 5 10.59 34.63 -12.72
C LYS A 5 9.11 34.79 -12.41
N GLU A 6 8.24 34.69 -13.41
CA GLU A 6 6.81 34.76 -13.22
C GLU A 6 6.27 33.53 -12.45
N GLU A 7 6.75 32.32 -12.77
CA GLU A 7 6.47 31.10 -12.01
C GLU A 7 6.96 31.16 -10.56
N ILE A 8 8.17 31.70 -10.33
CA ILE A 8 8.71 31.92 -8.98
C ILE A 8 7.85 32.93 -8.22
N ASN A 9 7.41 34.01 -8.86
CA ASN A 9 6.58 35.02 -8.21
C ASN A 9 5.18 34.46 -7.87
N VAL A 10 4.54 33.75 -8.78
CA VAL A 10 3.25 33.06 -8.53
C VAL A 10 3.38 32.05 -7.40
N THR A 11 4.46 31.27 -7.39
CA THR A 11 4.75 30.31 -6.32
C THR A 11 5.01 31.01 -4.99
N ASN A 12 5.78 32.08 -4.97
CA ASN A 12 6.04 32.87 -3.76
C ASN A 12 4.78 33.55 -3.21
N ASP A 13 3.89 34.01 -4.08
CA ASP A 13 2.65 34.66 -3.65
C ASP A 13 1.64 33.65 -3.12
N SER A 14 1.59 32.44 -3.69
CA SER A 14 0.82 31.34 -3.13
C SER A 14 1.35 30.88 -1.76
N LEU A 15 2.67 30.85 -1.58
CA LEU A 15 3.32 30.51 -0.30
C LEU A 15 3.14 31.59 0.78
N LYS A 16 3.04 32.88 0.41
CA LYS A 16 2.79 33.98 1.36
C LYS A 16 1.40 33.93 2.00
N GLY A 17 0.42 33.30 1.32
CA GLY A 17 -0.93 33.06 1.85
C GLY A 17 -1.06 31.83 2.74
N GLU A 18 -0.09 30.90 2.72
CA GLU A 18 -0.12 29.66 3.49
C GLU A 18 0.36 29.92 4.94
N THR A 19 -0.56 30.13 5.84
CA THR A 19 -0.28 30.02 7.27
C THR A 19 0.06 28.57 7.60
N LYS A 20 1.28 28.30 8.08
CA LYS A 20 1.66 26.98 8.62
C LYS A 20 0.63 26.56 9.67
N GLY A 21 -0.20 25.56 9.34
CA GLY A 21 -1.23 25.06 10.23
C GLY A 21 -0.64 24.64 11.58
N LYS A 22 -1.43 24.73 12.63
CA LYS A 22 -1.05 24.30 13.98
C LYS A 22 -1.36 22.81 14.17
N TRP A 23 -0.76 22.16 15.17
CA TRP A 23 -1.11 20.78 15.54
C TRP A 23 -2.61 20.64 15.87
N SER A 24 -3.23 21.68 16.45
CA SER A 24 -4.66 21.74 16.72
C SER A 24 -5.53 21.63 15.45
N ASP A 25 -5.01 22.01 14.29
CA ASP A 25 -5.76 21.96 13.04
C ASP A 25 -5.98 20.52 12.56
N LEU A 26 -5.10 19.59 12.95
CA LEU A 26 -5.27 18.15 12.71
C LEU A 26 -6.50 17.56 13.41
N LEU A 27 -6.94 18.19 14.51
CA LEU A 27 -8.12 17.76 15.28
C LEU A 27 -9.43 18.30 14.70
N LYS A 28 -9.37 19.17 13.69
CA LYS A 28 -10.58 19.62 13.00
C LYS A 28 -11.28 18.41 12.36
N PRO A 29 -12.59 18.30 12.51
CA PRO A 29 -13.32 17.05 12.24
C PRO A 29 -13.07 16.41 10.86
N GLY A 30 -13.04 17.19 9.79
CA GLY A 30 -12.78 16.69 8.44
C GLY A 30 -11.32 16.24 8.26
N ILE A 31 -10.38 17.02 8.74
CA ILE A 31 -8.94 16.73 8.68
C ILE A 31 -8.61 15.51 9.54
N LEU A 32 -9.18 15.42 10.74
CA LEU A 32 -9.00 14.27 11.62
C LEU A 32 -9.46 12.96 10.95
N LEU A 33 -10.61 12.99 10.25
CA LEU A 33 -11.10 11.84 9.51
C LEU A 33 -10.12 11.43 8.40
N ALA A 34 -9.55 12.39 7.66
CA ALA A 34 -8.53 12.12 6.66
C ALA A 34 -7.27 11.48 7.28
N VAL A 35 -6.79 12.00 8.42
CA VAL A 35 -5.61 11.49 9.13
C VAL A 35 -5.85 10.07 9.65
N ILE A 36 -7.00 9.80 10.26
CA ILE A 36 -7.37 8.45 10.73
C ILE A 36 -7.46 7.49 9.54
N THR A 37 -8.11 7.91 8.45
CA THR A 37 -8.26 7.08 7.24
C THR A 37 -6.89 6.77 6.63
N GLY A 38 -6.03 7.76 6.46
CA GLY A 38 -4.69 7.57 5.92
C GLY A 38 -3.82 6.67 6.80
N SER A 39 -3.88 6.85 8.14
CA SER A 39 -3.19 5.97 9.09
C SER A 39 -3.71 4.54 9.04
N ALA A 40 -5.03 4.34 8.93
CA ALA A 40 -5.63 3.02 8.79
C ALA A 40 -5.20 2.32 7.50
N ILE A 41 -5.17 3.04 6.37
CA ILE A 41 -4.66 2.51 5.09
C ILE A 41 -3.18 2.14 5.21
N ALA A 42 -2.38 3.00 5.84
CA ALA A 42 -0.95 2.78 6.03
C ALA A 42 -0.67 1.49 6.84
N ILE A 43 -1.40 1.27 7.95
CA ILE A 43 -1.28 0.07 8.78
C ILE A 43 -1.81 -1.17 8.06
N LEU A 44 -3.04 -1.11 7.53
CA LEU A 44 -3.67 -2.25 6.87
C LEU A 44 -2.88 -2.70 5.63
N GLY A 45 -2.28 -1.76 4.89
CA GLY A 45 -1.39 -2.07 3.78
C GLY A 45 -0.23 -2.99 4.19
N GLN A 46 0.30 -2.85 5.40
CA GLN A 46 1.37 -3.72 5.91
C GLN A 46 0.86 -5.12 6.27
N PHE A 47 -0.36 -5.21 6.81
CA PHE A 47 -0.98 -6.49 7.20
C PHE A 47 -1.39 -7.37 6.01
N MET A 48 -1.32 -6.87 4.78
CA MET A 48 -1.48 -7.69 3.56
C MET A 48 -0.25 -8.57 3.25
N GLY A 49 0.83 -8.49 4.06
CA GLY A 49 1.94 -9.40 4.02
C GLY A 49 3.10 -9.03 3.11
N VAL A 50 3.15 -7.80 2.56
CA VAL A 50 4.23 -7.37 1.65
C VAL A 50 5.61 -7.54 2.27
N ASN A 51 5.82 -6.94 3.43
CA ASN A 51 7.09 -7.02 4.13
C ASN A 51 7.35 -8.42 4.71
N ALA A 52 6.29 -9.16 5.07
CA ALA A 52 6.41 -10.56 5.47
C ALA A 52 7.02 -11.42 4.35
N VAL A 53 6.53 -11.26 3.14
CA VAL A 53 7.02 -11.95 1.94
C VAL A 53 8.47 -11.59 1.63
N LEU A 54 8.83 -10.30 1.71
CA LEU A 54 10.18 -9.83 1.44
C LEU A 54 11.20 -10.29 2.50
N TYR A 55 10.82 -10.24 3.78
CA TYR A 55 11.73 -10.60 4.89
C TYR A 55 11.90 -12.10 5.05
N TYR A 56 10.83 -12.87 4.89
CA TYR A 56 10.79 -14.30 5.14
C TYR A 56 10.71 -15.14 3.86
N GLY A 57 10.90 -14.53 2.67
CA GLY A 57 10.90 -15.22 1.38
C GLY A 57 11.76 -16.47 1.34
N PRO A 58 13.07 -16.42 1.73
CA PRO A 58 13.91 -17.61 1.73
C PRO A 58 13.36 -18.74 2.58
N LYS A 59 12.82 -18.43 3.76
CA LYS A 59 12.18 -19.43 4.64
C LYS A 59 10.93 -20.02 4.01
N ILE A 60 10.06 -19.18 3.46
CA ILE A 60 8.80 -19.61 2.82
C ILE A 60 9.10 -20.56 1.65
N PHE A 61 10.10 -20.25 0.82
CA PHE A 61 10.50 -21.11 -0.29
C PHE A 61 11.19 -22.39 0.17
N ALA A 62 12.01 -22.34 1.24
CA ALA A 62 12.60 -23.52 1.82
C ALA A 62 11.54 -24.48 2.38
N ASP A 63 10.56 -23.94 3.11
CA ASP A 63 9.45 -24.71 3.69
C ASP A 63 8.52 -25.27 2.60
N ALA A 64 8.47 -24.66 1.41
CA ALA A 64 7.75 -25.16 0.24
C ALA A 64 8.54 -26.22 -0.55
N GLY A 65 9.75 -26.58 -0.14
CA GLY A 65 10.58 -27.62 -0.78
C GLY A 65 11.27 -27.17 -2.04
N PHE A 66 11.66 -25.90 -2.16
CA PHE A 66 12.48 -25.43 -3.27
C PHE A 66 13.96 -25.81 -3.09
N ASP A 67 14.58 -26.34 -4.14
CA ASP A 67 16.02 -26.71 -4.13
C ASP A 67 16.92 -25.51 -3.89
N ASN A 68 16.54 -24.33 -4.42
CA ASN A 68 17.28 -23.09 -4.25
C ASN A 68 16.36 -21.94 -3.81
N PRO A 69 16.04 -21.83 -2.51
CA PRO A 69 15.19 -20.77 -1.98
C PRO A 69 15.72 -19.35 -2.21
N MET A 70 17.05 -19.19 -2.21
CA MET A 70 17.71 -17.91 -2.42
C MET A 70 17.48 -17.41 -3.86
N PHE A 71 17.58 -18.28 -4.86
CA PHE A 71 17.31 -17.92 -6.25
C PHE A 71 15.86 -17.44 -6.43
N SER A 72 14.89 -18.14 -5.83
CA SER A 72 13.48 -17.72 -5.87
C SER A 72 13.29 -16.36 -5.21
N THR A 73 14.00 -16.08 -4.13
CA THR A 73 13.97 -14.76 -3.46
C THR A 73 14.58 -13.65 -4.33
N VAL A 74 15.65 -13.94 -5.05
CA VAL A 74 16.24 -12.98 -6.02
C VAL A 74 15.23 -12.65 -7.12
N LEU A 75 14.51 -13.65 -7.66
CA LEU A 75 13.46 -13.42 -8.65
C LEU A 75 12.36 -12.49 -8.10
N VAL A 76 11.95 -12.68 -6.85
CA VAL A 76 11.00 -11.77 -6.16
C VAL A 76 11.53 -10.34 -6.16
N GLY A 77 12.80 -10.15 -5.81
CA GLY A 77 13.45 -8.82 -5.81
C GLY A 77 13.48 -8.19 -7.20
N VAL A 78 13.81 -8.97 -8.24
CA VAL A 78 13.82 -8.50 -9.63
C VAL A 78 12.43 -8.08 -10.07
N VAL A 79 11.41 -8.92 -9.84
CA VAL A 79 10.00 -8.58 -10.19
C VAL A 79 9.56 -7.32 -9.46
N ASN A 80 9.86 -7.21 -8.16
CA ASN A 80 9.53 -6.02 -7.38
C ASN A 80 10.17 -4.75 -7.96
N CYS A 81 11.45 -4.80 -8.29
CA CYS A 81 12.20 -3.67 -8.86
C CYS A 81 11.61 -3.25 -10.23
N VAL A 82 11.47 -4.19 -11.15
CA VAL A 82 10.93 -3.93 -12.50
C VAL A 82 9.52 -3.38 -12.42
N THR A 83 8.66 -3.99 -11.57
CA THR A 83 7.28 -3.54 -11.43
C THR A 83 7.19 -2.16 -10.81
N THR A 84 8.04 -1.82 -9.83
CA THR A 84 8.07 -0.48 -9.23
C THR A 84 8.44 0.58 -10.28
N ILE A 85 9.40 0.28 -11.16
CA ILE A 85 9.75 1.18 -12.27
C ILE A 85 8.55 1.36 -13.22
N LEU A 86 7.88 0.28 -13.59
CA LEU A 86 6.68 0.33 -14.44
C LEU A 86 5.54 1.13 -13.78
N ALA A 87 5.37 0.98 -12.46
CA ALA A 87 4.33 1.67 -11.71
C ALA A 87 4.44 3.20 -11.84
N VAL A 88 5.66 3.76 -11.84
CA VAL A 88 5.89 5.21 -12.00
C VAL A 88 5.28 5.74 -13.30
N PHE A 89 5.32 4.97 -14.38
CA PHE A 89 4.76 5.39 -15.68
C PHE A 89 3.25 5.18 -15.81
N ILE A 90 2.68 4.32 -14.98
CA ILE A 90 1.28 3.90 -15.09
C ILE A 90 0.38 4.69 -14.12
N ILE A 91 0.91 5.08 -12.96
CA ILE A 91 0.12 5.67 -11.86
C ILE A 91 -0.66 6.92 -12.27
N ASP A 92 -0.07 7.77 -13.09
CA ASP A 92 -0.70 9.03 -13.55
C ASP A 92 -1.74 8.82 -14.66
N ARG A 93 -1.66 7.70 -15.38
CA ARG A 93 -2.57 7.39 -16.50
C ARG A 93 -3.82 6.66 -16.07
N VAL A 94 -3.70 5.72 -15.14
CA VAL A 94 -4.79 4.82 -14.73
C VAL A 94 -5.61 5.41 -13.58
N GLY A 95 -4.96 6.16 -12.69
CA GLY A 95 -5.58 6.69 -11.48
C GLY A 95 -5.30 5.83 -10.24
N ARG A 96 -5.19 6.54 -9.10
CA ARG A 96 -4.70 5.93 -7.84
C ARG A 96 -5.65 4.85 -7.33
N LYS A 97 -6.92 5.16 -7.28
CA LYS A 97 -7.95 4.28 -6.72
C LYS A 97 -8.19 3.04 -7.59
N GLN A 98 -8.21 3.22 -8.90
CA GLN A 98 -8.41 2.13 -9.85
C GLN A 98 -7.24 1.14 -9.80
N LEU A 99 -6.00 1.65 -9.74
CA LEU A 99 -4.81 0.82 -9.65
C LEU A 99 -4.79 -0.01 -8.35
N ILE A 100 -5.25 0.58 -7.24
CA ILE A 100 -5.41 -0.14 -5.98
C ILE A 100 -6.45 -1.26 -6.10
N TYR A 101 -7.60 -1.01 -6.72
CA TYR A 101 -8.63 -2.04 -6.89
C TYR A 101 -8.10 -3.24 -7.70
N TRP A 102 -7.46 -3.00 -8.82
CA TRP A 102 -6.86 -4.06 -9.64
C TRP A 102 -5.77 -4.82 -8.88
N GLY A 103 -4.83 -4.09 -8.28
CA GLY A 103 -3.70 -4.70 -7.58
C GLY A 103 -4.15 -5.50 -6.35
N VAL A 104 -4.98 -4.92 -5.47
CA VAL A 104 -5.42 -5.62 -4.25
C VAL A 104 -6.32 -6.82 -4.59
N SER A 105 -7.17 -6.72 -5.62
CA SER A 105 -7.94 -7.90 -6.08
C SER A 105 -7.03 -9.01 -6.58
N GLY A 106 -6.00 -8.68 -7.36
CA GLY A 106 -4.97 -9.63 -7.78
C GLY A 106 -4.21 -10.22 -6.59
N MET A 107 -3.86 -9.41 -5.58
CA MET A 107 -3.22 -9.88 -4.35
C MET A 107 -4.09 -10.90 -3.61
N ILE A 108 -5.40 -10.66 -3.47
CA ILE A 108 -6.33 -11.60 -2.82
C ILE A 108 -6.28 -12.96 -3.53
N ILE A 109 -6.41 -12.95 -4.87
CA ILE A 109 -6.39 -14.18 -5.67
C ILE A 109 -5.07 -14.93 -5.46
N CYS A 110 -3.94 -14.23 -5.54
CA CYS A 110 -2.62 -14.83 -5.37
C CYS A 110 -2.42 -15.40 -3.95
N LEU A 111 -2.78 -14.64 -2.91
CA LEU A 111 -2.64 -15.07 -1.51
C LEU A 111 -3.52 -16.29 -1.21
N VAL A 112 -4.74 -16.33 -1.75
CA VAL A 112 -5.62 -17.50 -1.62
C VAL A 112 -5.01 -18.70 -2.35
N ALA A 113 -4.48 -18.52 -3.56
CA ALA A 113 -3.81 -19.59 -4.31
C ALA A 113 -2.59 -20.15 -3.57
N ILE A 114 -1.76 -19.29 -2.97
CA ILE A 114 -0.61 -19.70 -2.15
C ILE A 114 -1.09 -20.42 -0.88
N GLY A 115 -2.15 -19.94 -0.24
CA GLY A 115 -2.76 -20.60 0.90
C GLY A 115 -3.27 -22.01 0.56
N ILE A 116 -3.92 -22.18 -0.60
CA ILE A 116 -4.36 -23.48 -1.14
C ILE A 116 -3.17 -24.39 -1.40
N TYR A 117 -2.08 -23.86 -1.97
CA TYR A 117 -0.86 -24.63 -2.19
C TYR A 117 -0.33 -25.24 -0.88
N PHE A 118 -0.23 -24.47 0.19
CA PHE A 118 0.25 -24.96 1.47
C PHE A 118 -0.76 -25.89 2.19
N ALA A 119 -2.07 -25.71 1.96
CA ALA A 119 -3.09 -26.53 2.61
C ALA A 119 -3.28 -27.89 1.93
N TRP A 120 -3.35 -27.89 0.60
CA TRP A 120 -3.77 -29.06 -0.19
C TRP A 120 -2.86 -29.35 -1.38
N GLY A 121 -1.81 -28.58 -1.63
CA GLY A 121 -0.97 -28.69 -2.82
C GLY A 121 -0.42 -30.09 -3.06
N ALA A 122 0.05 -30.76 -2.02
CA ALA A 122 0.55 -32.14 -2.10
C ALA A 122 -0.56 -33.15 -2.52
N GLN A 123 -1.81 -32.93 -2.06
CA GLN A 123 -2.94 -33.81 -2.37
C GLN A 123 -3.44 -33.67 -3.81
N ILE A 124 -3.39 -32.44 -4.35
CA ILE A 124 -3.86 -32.13 -5.70
C ILE A 124 -2.72 -32.06 -6.73
N GLY A 125 -1.50 -32.41 -6.32
CA GLY A 125 -0.32 -32.49 -7.21
C GLY A 125 0.20 -31.13 -7.71
N LEU A 126 0.03 -30.06 -6.94
CA LEU A 126 0.58 -28.74 -7.30
C LEU A 126 2.11 -28.71 -7.09
N GLY A 127 2.84 -28.45 -8.15
CA GLY A 127 4.30 -28.32 -8.09
C GLY A 127 4.78 -26.94 -7.64
N ASN A 128 6.08 -26.84 -7.35
CA ASN A 128 6.74 -25.60 -6.91
C ASN A 128 6.56 -24.45 -7.91
N GLY A 129 6.43 -24.75 -9.21
CA GLY A 129 6.17 -23.77 -10.25
C GLY A 129 4.84 -23.01 -10.06
N PHE A 130 3.79 -23.69 -9.57
CA PHE A 130 2.53 -23.05 -9.24
C PHE A 130 2.74 -22.01 -8.13
N MET A 131 3.38 -22.40 -7.04
CA MET A 131 3.65 -21.49 -5.92
C MET A 131 4.47 -20.29 -6.36
N LEU A 132 5.58 -20.51 -7.08
CA LEU A 132 6.44 -19.42 -7.54
C LEU A 132 5.68 -18.44 -8.43
N THR A 133 4.86 -18.94 -9.35
CA THR A 133 4.06 -18.09 -10.25
C THR A 133 3.12 -17.18 -9.46
N PHE A 134 2.34 -17.71 -8.53
CA PHE A 134 1.42 -16.91 -7.75
C PHE A 134 2.14 -15.98 -6.75
N PHE A 135 3.30 -16.38 -6.27
CA PHE A 135 4.13 -15.55 -5.40
C PHE A 135 4.69 -14.33 -6.16
N LEU A 136 5.22 -14.54 -7.38
CA LEU A 136 5.69 -13.44 -8.23
C LEU A 136 4.53 -12.55 -8.69
N ALA A 137 3.38 -13.13 -9.03
CA ALA A 137 2.17 -12.38 -9.37
C ALA A 137 1.65 -11.54 -8.20
N TYR A 138 1.71 -12.06 -6.97
CA TYR A 138 1.39 -11.30 -5.76
C TYR A 138 2.32 -10.09 -5.60
N VAL A 139 3.63 -10.29 -5.74
CA VAL A 139 4.62 -9.20 -5.63
C VAL A 139 4.40 -8.16 -6.73
N PHE A 140 4.12 -8.60 -7.95
CA PHE A 140 3.75 -7.72 -9.06
C PHE A 140 2.52 -6.87 -8.72
N CYS A 141 1.42 -7.50 -8.31
CA CYS A 141 0.18 -6.81 -7.95
C CYS A 141 0.38 -5.81 -6.80
N CYS A 142 1.21 -6.16 -5.82
CA CYS A 142 1.55 -5.30 -4.71
C CYS A 142 2.41 -4.11 -5.11
N ALA A 143 3.48 -4.35 -5.87
CA ALA A 143 4.41 -3.31 -6.28
C ALA A 143 3.76 -2.28 -7.19
N ILE A 144 2.87 -2.70 -8.11
CA ILE A 144 2.17 -1.78 -9.02
C ILE A 144 1.05 -0.99 -8.33
N SER A 145 0.58 -1.44 -7.18
CA SER A 145 -0.54 -0.81 -6.46
C SER A 145 -0.10 -0.17 -5.15
N ILE A 146 -0.18 -0.91 -4.06
CA ILE A 146 -0.02 -0.37 -2.70
C ILE A 146 1.36 0.26 -2.50
N SER A 147 2.43 -0.43 -2.90
CA SER A 147 3.79 0.04 -2.66
C SER A 147 4.10 1.36 -3.38
N ALA A 148 3.62 1.52 -4.61
CA ALA A 148 3.83 2.74 -5.38
C ALA A 148 2.89 3.88 -4.98
N ILE A 149 1.65 3.56 -4.57
CA ILE A 149 0.57 4.54 -4.46
C ILE A 149 0.43 5.10 -3.04
N VAL A 150 0.79 4.36 -1.98
CA VAL A 150 0.44 4.74 -0.61
C VAL A 150 0.88 6.15 -0.25
N PHE A 151 2.14 6.51 -0.50
CA PHE A 151 2.64 7.84 -0.15
C PHE A 151 2.11 8.95 -1.06
N VAL A 152 1.87 8.65 -2.34
CA VAL A 152 1.25 9.58 -3.28
C VAL A 152 -0.18 9.88 -2.83
N LEU A 153 -0.97 8.85 -2.57
CA LEU A 153 -2.34 8.99 -2.08
C LEU A 153 -2.42 9.76 -0.77
N LEU A 154 -1.54 9.44 0.20
CA LEU A 154 -1.47 10.16 1.48
C LEU A 154 -1.14 11.64 1.28
N SER A 155 -0.21 11.97 0.38
CA SER A 155 0.15 13.37 0.10
C SER A 155 -0.99 14.15 -0.57
N GLU A 156 -1.77 13.50 -1.41
CA GLU A 156 -2.93 14.08 -2.10
C GLU A 156 -4.16 14.21 -1.19
N MET A 157 -4.28 13.35 -0.17
CA MET A 157 -5.43 13.36 0.74
C MET A 157 -5.42 14.50 1.76
N TYR A 158 -4.27 15.08 2.06
CA TYR A 158 -4.14 16.04 3.15
C TYR A 158 -4.05 17.49 2.65
N PRO A 159 -4.75 18.45 3.32
CA PRO A 159 -4.61 19.88 3.06
C PRO A 159 -3.16 20.35 3.18
N ASN A 160 -2.74 21.28 2.31
CA ASN A 160 -1.38 21.83 2.31
C ASN A 160 -0.90 22.31 3.69
N SER A 161 -1.76 23.02 4.40
CA SER A 161 -1.44 23.63 5.71
C SER A 161 -0.98 22.62 6.77
N VAL A 162 -1.46 21.38 6.71
CA VAL A 162 -1.19 20.33 7.71
C VAL A 162 -0.55 19.06 7.11
N ARG A 163 -0.32 19.01 5.78
CA ARG A 163 0.16 17.84 5.03
C ARG A 163 1.39 17.19 5.66
N GLY A 164 2.43 17.95 5.94
CA GLY A 164 3.68 17.41 6.50
C GLY A 164 3.46 16.68 7.82
N ARG A 165 2.64 17.25 8.72
CA ARG A 165 2.31 16.61 10.00
C ARG A 165 1.42 15.39 9.85
N ALA A 166 0.41 15.48 9.01
CA ALA A 166 -0.50 14.35 8.71
C ALA A 166 0.28 13.18 8.08
N MET A 167 1.17 13.47 7.14
CA MET A 167 2.06 12.46 6.54
C MET A 167 3.01 11.84 7.56
N SER A 168 3.53 12.62 8.52
CA SER A 168 4.38 12.09 9.60
C SER A 168 3.61 11.11 10.48
N ILE A 169 2.35 11.40 10.81
CA ILE A 169 1.50 10.50 11.60
C ILE A 169 1.21 9.21 10.81
N ALA A 170 0.81 9.34 9.54
CA ALA A 170 0.52 8.18 8.70
C ALA A 170 1.78 7.35 8.42
N GLY A 171 2.94 7.98 8.22
CA GLY A 171 4.23 7.31 8.08
C GLY A 171 4.64 6.57 9.35
N PHE A 172 4.45 7.17 10.52
CA PHE A 172 4.68 6.50 11.80
C PHE A 172 3.76 5.29 11.98
N ALA A 173 2.48 5.43 11.65
CA ALA A 173 1.52 4.33 11.65
C ALA A 173 1.93 3.19 10.69
N LEU A 174 2.43 3.52 9.49
CA LEU A 174 2.98 2.56 8.53
C LEU A 174 4.13 1.75 9.15
N TRP A 175 5.09 2.42 9.77
CA TRP A 175 6.23 1.75 10.39
C TRP A 175 5.85 0.89 11.60
N ILE A 176 4.84 1.31 12.39
CA ILE A 176 4.24 0.44 13.43
C ILE A 176 3.66 -0.81 12.78
N GLY A 177 2.88 -0.67 11.71
CA GLY A 177 2.33 -1.81 10.97
C GLY A 177 3.41 -2.74 10.43
N THR A 178 4.48 -2.18 9.86
CA THR A 178 5.66 -2.92 9.36
C THR A 178 6.34 -3.70 10.49
N TYR A 179 6.56 -3.07 11.63
CA TYR A 179 7.14 -3.73 12.80
C TYR A 179 6.26 -4.88 13.29
N LEU A 180 4.96 -4.63 13.46
CA LEU A 180 4.02 -5.64 13.94
C LEU A 180 3.97 -6.85 13.00
N ILE A 181 3.85 -6.65 11.69
CA ILE A 181 3.80 -7.76 10.74
C ILE A 181 5.13 -8.52 10.70
N GLY A 182 6.27 -7.82 10.81
CA GLY A 182 7.58 -8.43 10.92
C GLY A 182 7.71 -9.36 12.13
N GLN A 183 7.17 -8.97 13.30
CA GLN A 183 7.18 -9.78 14.51
C GLN A 183 6.16 -10.92 14.48
N LEU A 184 4.97 -10.67 13.93
CA LEU A 184 3.89 -11.66 13.90
C LEU A 184 4.13 -12.76 12.86
N THR A 185 4.76 -12.44 11.74
CA THR A 185 4.94 -13.38 10.62
C THR A 185 5.63 -14.70 11.01
N PRO A 186 6.75 -14.74 11.76
CA PRO A 186 7.36 -16.01 12.17
C PRO A 186 6.43 -16.84 13.03
N VAL A 187 5.64 -16.21 13.90
CA VAL A 187 4.68 -16.90 14.78
C VAL A 187 3.54 -17.48 13.93
N LEU A 188 3.00 -16.71 13.01
CA LEU A 188 1.93 -17.15 12.11
C LEU A 188 2.39 -18.30 11.19
N LEU A 189 3.58 -18.17 10.59
CA LEU A 189 4.16 -19.23 9.74
C LEU A 189 4.46 -20.50 10.56
N GLY A 190 4.89 -20.36 11.81
CA GLY A 190 5.09 -21.49 12.72
C GLY A 190 3.79 -22.18 13.14
N TRP A 191 2.68 -21.44 13.21
CA TRP A 191 1.37 -21.99 13.49
C TRP A 191 0.75 -22.68 12.27
N SER A 192 0.69 -21.99 11.14
CA SER A 192 0.18 -22.53 9.88
C SER A 192 0.61 -21.66 8.70
N GLN A 193 1.34 -22.25 7.75
CA GLN A 193 1.71 -21.55 6.52
C GLN A 193 0.47 -21.17 5.71
N ALA A 194 -0.43 -22.11 5.45
CA ALA A 194 -1.68 -21.84 4.76
C ALA A 194 -2.53 -20.79 5.47
N GLY A 195 -2.68 -20.91 6.80
CA GLY A 195 -3.41 -19.95 7.63
C GLY A 195 -2.86 -18.55 7.54
N THR A 196 -1.54 -18.40 7.49
CA THR A 196 -0.86 -17.10 7.35
C THR A 196 -1.27 -16.39 6.05
N PHE A 197 -1.24 -17.09 4.91
CA PHE A 197 -1.62 -16.50 3.63
C PHE A 197 -3.12 -16.19 3.55
N PHE A 198 -3.99 -17.01 4.14
CA PHE A 198 -5.42 -16.69 4.25
C PHE A 198 -5.69 -15.47 5.14
N ILE A 199 -4.94 -15.30 6.24
CA ILE A 199 -5.02 -14.09 7.08
C ILE A 199 -4.62 -12.86 6.26
N PHE A 200 -3.52 -12.90 5.50
CA PHE A 200 -3.11 -11.80 4.65
C PHE A 200 -4.17 -11.47 3.58
N ALA A 201 -4.76 -12.48 2.94
CA ALA A 201 -5.87 -12.29 2.00
C ALA A 201 -7.09 -11.65 2.67
N PHE A 202 -7.43 -12.08 3.90
CA PHE A 202 -8.52 -11.49 4.66
C PHE A 202 -8.25 -10.01 5.01
N MET A 203 -7.02 -9.63 5.33
CA MET A 203 -6.65 -8.24 5.63
C MET A 203 -6.75 -7.31 4.42
N CYS A 204 -6.74 -7.83 3.20
CA CYS A 204 -7.04 -7.05 2.01
C CYS A 204 -8.49 -6.54 1.98
N VAL A 205 -9.44 -7.25 2.61
CA VAL A 205 -10.87 -6.89 2.58
C VAL A 205 -11.17 -5.57 3.29
N PRO A 206 -10.78 -5.36 4.57
CA PRO A 206 -11.01 -4.08 5.23
C PRO A 206 -10.30 -2.91 4.54
N TYR A 207 -9.10 -3.14 3.97
CA TYR A 207 -8.42 -2.14 3.17
C TYR A 207 -9.27 -1.72 1.95
N MET A 208 -9.78 -2.69 1.18
CA MET A 208 -10.64 -2.44 0.01
C MET A 208 -11.93 -1.70 0.40
N LEU A 209 -12.52 -2.06 1.53
CA LEU A 209 -13.73 -1.39 2.04
C LEU A 209 -13.47 0.08 2.38
N ILE A 210 -12.34 0.39 3.00
CA ILE A 210 -11.94 1.78 3.31
C ILE A 210 -11.70 2.53 2.00
N MET A 211 -10.96 1.95 1.06
CA MET A 211 -10.70 2.56 -0.25
C MET A 211 -11.99 2.83 -1.03
N TRP A 212 -12.95 1.92 -0.96
CA TRP A 212 -14.22 2.07 -1.67
C TRP A 212 -15.12 3.15 -1.03
N LYS A 213 -15.33 3.07 0.28
CA LYS A 213 -16.35 3.87 0.98
C LYS A 213 -15.84 5.22 1.47
N VAL A 214 -14.55 5.33 1.78
CA VAL A 214 -14.01 6.46 2.53
C VAL A 214 -13.09 7.33 1.69
N VAL A 215 -12.20 6.74 0.92
CA VAL A 215 -11.19 7.48 0.16
C VAL A 215 -11.79 8.03 -1.13
N PRO A 216 -11.65 9.34 -1.41
CA PRO A 216 -12.03 9.90 -2.71
C PRO A 216 -11.05 9.47 -3.82
N GLU A 217 -11.46 9.55 -5.08
CA GLU A 217 -10.50 9.55 -6.19
C GLU A 217 -9.75 10.89 -6.17
N THR A 218 -8.42 10.81 -6.23
CA THR A 218 -7.56 11.98 -6.18
C THR A 218 -7.05 12.42 -7.55
N THR A 219 -7.07 11.51 -8.52
CA THR A 219 -6.59 11.77 -9.88
C THR A 219 -7.39 12.87 -10.55
N GLY A 220 -6.69 13.91 -11.03
CA GLY A 220 -7.30 15.03 -11.75
C GLY A 220 -8.09 16.00 -10.87
N LYS A 221 -8.03 15.86 -9.54
CA LYS A 221 -8.64 16.79 -8.60
C LYS A 221 -7.61 17.73 -7.99
N THR A 222 -8.05 18.97 -7.71
CA THR A 222 -7.24 19.92 -6.98
C THR A 222 -7.23 19.58 -5.48
N LEU A 223 -6.23 20.07 -4.76
CA LEU A 223 -6.13 19.85 -3.32
C LEU A 223 -7.28 20.49 -2.55
N GLU A 224 -7.78 21.62 -3.04
CA GLU A 224 -8.94 22.34 -2.49
C GLU A 224 -10.23 21.51 -2.63
N GLU A 225 -10.41 20.81 -3.74
CA GLU A 225 -11.54 19.91 -3.96
C GLU A 225 -11.50 18.72 -3.00
N ILE A 226 -10.30 18.18 -2.75
CA ILE A 226 -10.11 17.07 -1.79
C ILE A 226 -10.33 17.55 -0.35
N GLU A 227 -9.85 18.74 0.00
CA GLU A 227 -10.12 19.35 1.31
C GLU A 227 -11.62 19.60 1.51
N ALA A 228 -12.31 20.13 0.51
CA ALA A 228 -13.75 20.31 0.53
C ALA A 228 -14.52 18.98 0.71
N TYR A 229 -14.06 17.90 0.06
CA TYR A 229 -14.64 16.56 0.24
C TYR A 229 -14.58 16.11 1.70
N TRP A 230 -13.43 16.26 2.37
CA TRP A 230 -13.28 15.86 3.76
C TRP A 230 -14.09 16.74 4.71
N THR A 231 -14.16 18.03 4.45
CA THR A 231 -14.90 19.00 5.27
C THR A 231 -16.41 18.80 5.16
N ASN A 232 -16.92 18.53 3.95
CA ASN A 232 -18.35 18.38 3.68
C ASN A 232 -18.92 17.01 4.09
N ARG A 233 -18.09 15.99 4.26
CA ARG A 233 -18.52 14.62 4.61
C ARG A 233 -19.14 14.50 6.01
N LYS A 234 -19.06 15.54 6.81
CA LYS A 234 -19.66 15.61 8.16
C LYS A 234 -21.08 16.16 8.22
N LYS A 235 -21.63 16.56 7.10
CA LYS A 235 -23.03 16.89 6.99
C LYS A 235 -23.82 15.69 6.45
#